data_d50ca0f41e112cad25265de05322e72c
#
_entry.id   d50ca0f41e112cad25265de05322e72c
#
_cell.length_a   1.000
_cell.length_b   1.000
_cell.length_c   1.000
_cell.angle_alpha   90.00
_cell.angle_beta   90.00
_cell.angle_gamma   90.00
#
_symmetry.space_group_name_H-M   'P 1'
#
loop_
_entity.id
_entity.type
_entity.pdbx_description
1 polymer ?
#
loop_
_entity_poly.entity_id
_entity_poly.type
_entity_poly.pdbx_seq_one_letter_code
_entity_poly.pdbx_strand_id
1 'polypeptide(L)'
;MTLSSTLINWRRELHQHPELSLQEEATTRRIQGWLHAADVDILPFELKTGLVAEIGKGEDVIALRADIDALPIEESADVPFRSLTPGVMHACGHDVHTSVMLGAALLLKQQETTLPGRVRILFQPAEESFGGAKTLIRAGALQNVAAIFGMHNEPGLPVGEFATRGGAFYANVDRFVLRINGKGAHAARPHEGKDAILLASQLVTVLQSVASRDVNTLDSVVLSVDRKSTRLNS
;
A
#
# COMPACT_ATOMS: atom_id res chain seq x y z
N MET A 1 20.06 -21.25 -8.87
CA MET A 1 18.81 -21.14 -8.10
C MET A 1 17.63 -21.20 -9.06
N THR A 2 16.51 -21.79 -8.65
CA THR A 2 15.27 -21.74 -9.45
C THR A 2 14.61 -20.38 -9.27
N LEU A 3 13.76 -19.97 -10.20
CA LEU A 3 12.97 -18.72 -10.06
C LEU A 3 12.22 -18.70 -8.73
N SER A 4 11.53 -19.78 -8.38
CA SER A 4 10.78 -19.89 -7.13
C SER A 4 11.66 -19.66 -5.90
N SER A 5 12.85 -20.29 -5.81
CA SER A 5 13.75 -20.08 -4.67
C SER A 5 14.28 -18.64 -4.60
N THR A 6 14.51 -18.01 -5.74
CA THR A 6 14.92 -16.60 -5.81
C THR A 6 13.84 -15.68 -5.27
N LEU A 7 12.60 -15.85 -5.71
CA LEU A 7 11.46 -15.03 -5.27
C LEU A 7 11.15 -15.21 -3.78
N ILE A 8 11.23 -16.44 -3.26
CA ILE A 8 11.07 -16.71 -1.83
C ILE A 8 12.15 -15.97 -1.02
N ASN A 9 13.39 -15.97 -1.47
CA ASN A 9 14.47 -15.27 -0.78
C ASN A 9 14.27 -13.74 -0.82
N TRP A 10 13.94 -13.17 -1.96
CA TRP A 10 13.66 -11.74 -2.09
C TRP A 10 12.48 -11.31 -1.22
N ARG A 11 11.39 -12.09 -1.21
CA ARG A 11 10.23 -11.85 -0.35
C ARG A 11 10.64 -11.83 1.13
N ARG A 12 11.42 -12.81 1.57
CA ARG A 12 11.88 -12.89 2.97
C ARG A 12 12.83 -11.75 3.33
N GLU A 13 13.69 -11.34 2.41
CA GLU A 13 14.58 -10.20 2.60
C GLU A 13 13.79 -8.89 2.73
N LEU A 14 12.79 -8.66 1.88
CA LEU A 14 11.88 -7.51 1.99
C LEU A 14 11.12 -7.54 3.33
N HIS A 15 10.61 -8.70 3.71
CA HIS A 15 9.85 -8.87 4.95
C HIS A 15 10.70 -8.58 6.21
N GLN A 16 11.97 -8.97 6.19
CA GLN A 16 12.90 -8.71 7.30
C GLN A 16 13.29 -7.23 7.42
N HIS A 17 13.22 -6.48 6.33
CA HIS A 17 13.68 -5.09 6.27
C HIS A 17 12.58 -4.15 5.78
N PRO A 18 11.43 -4.10 6.46
CA PRO A 18 10.31 -3.26 6.05
C PRO A 18 10.61 -1.78 6.30
N GLU A 19 10.14 -0.93 5.41
CA GLU A 19 10.24 0.52 5.53
C GLU A 19 8.85 1.16 5.40
N LEU A 20 8.60 2.19 6.20
CA LEU A 20 7.32 2.91 6.19
C LEU A 20 7.15 3.74 4.92
N SER A 21 5.90 4.10 4.62
CA SER A 21 5.54 5.01 3.53
C SER A 21 6.44 6.24 3.45
N LEU A 22 6.95 6.57 2.27
CA LEU A 22 7.88 7.68 1.96
C LEU A 22 9.28 7.52 2.57
N GLN A 23 9.60 6.37 3.14
CA GLN A 23 10.90 6.04 3.72
C GLN A 23 11.51 4.78 3.08
N GLU A 24 10.93 4.27 2.00
CA GLU A 24 11.28 3.00 1.32
C GLU A 24 12.56 3.12 0.49
N GLU A 25 13.61 3.73 1.06
CA GLU A 25 14.85 4.00 0.34
C GLU A 25 15.71 2.74 0.14
N ALA A 26 15.86 1.92 1.18
CA ALA A 26 16.62 0.67 1.07
C ALA A 26 15.84 -0.37 0.27
N THR A 27 14.52 -0.42 0.38
CA THR A 27 13.63 -1.25 -0.43
C THR A 27 13.77 -0.89 -1.91
N THR A 28 13.72 0.40 -2.25
CA THR A 28 13.92 0.89 -3.62
C THR A 28 15.29 0.47 -4.16
N ARG A 29 16.36 0.64 -3.39
CA ARG A 29 17.73 0.23 -3.81
C ARG A 29 17.84 -1.28 -4.03
N ARG A 30 17.19 -2.12 -3.20
CA ARG A 30 17.16 -3.58 -3.39
C ARG A 30 16.49 -3.96 -4.70
N ILE A 31 15.29 -3.43 -4.93
CA ILE A 31 14.51 -3.65 -6.16
C ILE A 31 15.34 -3.21 -7.37
N GLN A 32 15.95 -2.03 -7.32
CA GLN A 32 16.83 -1.52 -8.36
C GLN A 32 18.00 -2.48 -8.64
N GLY A 33 18.67 -2.96 -7.59
CA GLY A 33 19.79 -3.90 -7.73
C GLY A 33 19.37 -5.23 -8.39
N TRP A 34 18.21 -5.77 -8.02
CA TRP A 34 17.70 -7.02 -8.61
C TRP A 34 17.28 -6.85 -10.08
N LEU A 35 16.67 -5.71 -10.43
CA LEU A 35 16.31 -5.40 -11.82
C LEU A 35 17.54 -5.18 -12.69
N HIS A 36 18.55 -4.45 -12.20
CA HIS A 36 19.82 -4.29 -12.90
C HIS A 36 20.55 -5.61 -13.12
N ALA A 37 20.57 -6.49 -12.12
CA ALA A 37 21.17 -7.83 -12.26
C ALA A 37 20.45 -8.70 -13.30
N ALA A 38 19.19 -8.38 -13.63
CA ALA A 38 18.38 -9.01 -14.64
C ALA A 38 18.38 -8.26 -16.00
N ASP A 39 19.22 -7.24 -16.15
CA ASP A 39 19.28 -6.40 -17.35
C ASP A 39 17.93 -5.74 -17.73
N VAL A 40 17.15 -5.35 -16.72
CA VAL A 40 15.87 -4.65 -16.89
C VAL A 40 16.10 -3.15 -16.79
N ASP A 41 15.61 -2.40 -17.78
CA ASP A 41 15.76 -0.96 -17.85
C ASP A 41 14.90 -0.26 -16.80
N ILE A 42 15.53 0.67 -16.06
CA ILE A 42 14.84 1.54 -15.11
C ILE A 42 14.71 2.93 -15.72
N LEU A 43 13.48 3.41 -15.80
CA LEU A 43 13.19 4.72 -16.37
C LEU A 43 13.61 5.85 -15.41
N PRO A 44 14.16 6.96 -15.92
CA PRO A 44 14.75 8.03 -15.13
C PRO A 44 13.68 9.01 -14.58
N PHE A 45 12.73 8.49 -13.81
CA PHE A 45 11.78 9.32 -13.08
C PHE A 45 12.41 9.86 -11.79
N GLU A 46 12.22 11.14 -11.51
CA GLU A 46 12.65 11.76 -10.25
C GLU A 46 11.70 11.37 -9.11
N LEU A 47 11.97 10.26 -8.47
CA LEU A 47 11.22 9.73 -7.34
C LEU A 47 12.13 9.67 -6.11
N LYS A 48 11.63 10.10 -4.96
CA LYS A 48 12.34 9.95 -3.69
C LYS A 48 12.47 8.46 -3.31
N THR A 49 11.37 7.72 -3.44
CA THR A 49 11.26 6.28 -3.20
C THR A 49 10.36 5.66 -4.26
N GLY A 50 10.47 4.34 -4.45
CA GLY A 50 9.87 3.65 -5.57
C GLY A 50 10.64 3.85 -6.87
N LEU A 51 10.28 3.12 -7.90
CA LEU A 51 10.88 3.21 -9.22
C LEU A 51 9.94 2.69 -10.31
N VAL A 52 10.28 2.98 -11.54
CA VAL A 52 9.56 2.50 -12.72
C VAL A 52 10.56 1.82 -13.64
N ALA A 53 10.27 0.59 -14.01
CA ALA A 53 11.03 -0.17 -15.00
C ALA A 53 10.21 -0.36 -16.28
N GLU A 54 10.87 -0.70 -17.39
CA GLU A 54 10.18 -0.98 -18.64
C GLU A 54 10.90 -2.12 -19.40
N ILE A 55 10.13 -3.00 -20.02
CA ILE A 55 10.61 -4.16 -20.79
C ILE A 55 9.87 -4.19 -22.12
N GLY A 56 10.58 -4.52 -23.21
CA GLY A 56 10.01 -4.60 -24.54
C GLY A 56 10.21 -3.33 -25.36
N LYS A 57 9.67 -3.36 -26.60
CA LYS A 57 9.79 -2.27 -27.58
C LYS A 57 8.44 -2.04 -28.26
N GLY A 58 8.29 -0.88 -28.91
CA GLY A 58 7.05 -0.53 -29.63
C GLY A 58 6.31 0.63 -28.98
N GLU A 59 5.17 0.99 -29.55
CA GLU A 59 4.37 2.14 -29.13
C GLU A 59 3.37 1.79 -28.03
N ASP A 60 2.78 0.61 -28.09
CA ASP A 60 1.79 0.15 -27.13
C ASP A 60 2.42 -0.12 -25.76
N VAL A 61 1.83 0.44 -24.70
CA VAL A 61 2.30 0.28 -23.32
C VAL A 61 1.17 -0.20 -22.43
N ILE A 62 1.40 -1.31 -21.75
CA ILE A 62 0.60 -1.70 -20.58
C ILE A 62 1.44 -1.54 -19.32
N ALA A 63 0.79 -1.35 -18.18
CA ALA A 63 1.50 -1.24 -16.91
C ALA A 63 1.11 -2.35 -15.93
N LEU A 64 2.10 -2.74 -15.13
CA LEU A 64 1.94 -3.59 -13.97
C LEU A 64 2.31 -2.79 -12.71
N ARG A 65 1.61 -3.00 -11.60
CA ARG A 65 1.81 -2.24 -10.36
C ARG A 65 1.95 -3.13 -9.16
N ALA A 66 2.97 -2.88 -8.35
CA ALA A 66 3.08 -3.36 -6.97
C ALA A 66 3.40 -2.19 -6.04
N ASP A 67 2.85 -2.22 -4.85
CA ASP A 67 3.23 -1.36 -3.73
C ASP A 67 4.44 -1.93 -2.98
N ILE A 68 5.16 -1.06 -2.24
CA ILE A 68 6.43 -1.45 -1.61
C ILE A 68 6.58 -1.03 -0.16
N ASP A 69 5.64 -0.26 0.39
CA ASP A 69 5.70 0.24 1.76
C ASP A 69 5.16 -0.75 2.80
N ALA A 70 5.54 -0.55 4.05
CA ALA A 70 5.13 -1.33 5.20
C ALA A 70 4.32 -0.48 6.19
N LEU A 71 3.77 -1.14 7.21
CA LEU A 71 2.89 -0.56 8.22
C LEU A 71 3.59 -0.41 9.58
N PRO A 72 3.22 0.60 10.39
CA PRO A 72 3.72 0.79 11.75
C PRO A 72 3.03 -0.17 12.74
N ILE A 73 3.30 -1.46 12.55
CA ILE A 73 2.73 -2.57 13.32
C ILE A 73 3.88 -3.44 13.82
N GLU A 74 3.86 -3.80 15.11
CA GLU A 74 4.80 -4.78 15.66
C GLU A 74 4.43 -6.18 15.21
N GLU A 75 5.38 -6.88 14.60
CA GLU A 75 5.16 -8.24 14.16
C GLU A 75 5.17 -9.22 15.33
N SER A 76 4.11 -10.00 15.49
CA SER A 76 3.98 -11.04 16.50
C SER A 76 4.23 -12.46 15.97
N ALA A 77 4.42 -12.63 14.65
CA ALA A 77 4.63 -13.94 14.05
C ALA A 77 5.99 -14.53 14.45
N ASP A 78 5.99 -15.81 14.79
CA ASP A 78 7.23 -16.57 15.07
C ASP A 78 7.69 -17.26 13.78
N VAL A 79 8.38 -16.49 12.95
CA VAL A 79 8.92 -16.96 11.67
C VAL A 79 10.39 -16.60 11.53
N PRO A 80 11.21 -17.42 10.85
CA PRO A 80 12.66 -17.20 10.74
C PRO A 80 13.05 -15.96 9.91
N PHE A 81 12.09 -15.37 9.22
CA PHE A 81 12.25 -14.14 8.42
C PHE A 81 11.43 -12.97 8.98
N ARG A 82 11.13 -12.98 10.27
CA ARG A 82 10.46 -11.89 10.98
C ARG A 82 11.14 -10.55 10.74
N SER A 83 10.38 -9.47 10.77
CA SER A 83 10.89 -8.11 10.70
C SER A 83 12.01 -7.85 11.71
N LEU A 84 13.08 -7.25 11.25
CA LEU A 84 14.21 -6.79 12.06
C LEU A 84 14.06 -5.31 12.47
N THR A 85 12.99 -4.66 12.02
CA THR A 85 12.67 -3.26 12.33
C THR A 85 11.57 -3.22 13.38
N PRO A 86 11.87 -2.92 14.66
CA PRO A 86 10.86 -2.87 15.72
C PRO A 86 9.70 -1.95 15.38
N GLY A 87 8.47 -2.41 15.59
CA GLY A 87 7.26 -1.64 15.33
C GLY A 87 6.91 -1.45 13.86
N VAL A 88 7.57 -2.14 12.93
CA VAL A 88 7.28 -2.05 11.50
C VAL A 88 7.23 -3.46 10.89
N MET A 89 6.20 -3.75 10.09
CA MET A 89 6.09 -5.01 9.35
C MET A 89 5.33 -4.86 8.04
N HIS A 90 5.56 -5.77 7.09
CA HIS A 90 4.71 -5.94 5.91
C HIS A 90 3.41 -6.69 6.27
N ALA A 91 2.51 -6.03 7.03
CA ALA A 91 1.25 -6.62 7.45
C ALA A 91 0.21 -6.72 6.33
N CYS A 92 0.33 -5.87 5.29
CA CYS A 92 -0.53 -5.89 4.11
C CYS A 92 -0.01 -6.80 2.98
N GLY A 93 1.22 -7.33 3.10
CA GLY A 93 1.80 -8.26 2.13
C GLY A 93 2.44 -7.62 0.90
N HIS A 94 2.83 -6.33 0.97
CA HIS A 94 3.49 -5.63 -0.14
C HIS A 94 4.85 -6.25 -0.51
N ASP A 95 5.51 -6.95 0.40
CA ASP A 95 6.67 -7.79 0.13
C ASP A 95 6.37 -8.95 -0.83
N VAL A 96 5.16 -9.54 -0.73
CA VAL A 96 4.67 -10.55 -1.68
C VAL A 96 4.37 -9.90 -3.02
N HIS A 97 3.66 -8.75 -3.05
CA HIS A 97 3.33 -8.03 -4.28
C HIS A 97 4.60 -7.66 -5.05
N THR A 98 5.58 -7.07 -4.36
CA THR A 98 6.89 -6.72 -4.92
C THR A 98 7.61 -7.94 -5.49
N SER A 99 7.62 -9.06 -4.77
CA SER A 99 8.31 -10.27 -5.22
C SER A 99 7.64 -10.91 -6.43
N VAL A 100 6.31 -10.93 -6.48
CA VAL A 100 5.54 -11.41 -7.64
C VAL A 100 5.85 -10.53 -8.85
N MET A 101 5.89 -9.22 -8.67
CA MET A 101 6.17 -8.26 -9.75
C MET A 101 7.60 -8.39 -10.27
N LEU A 102 8.58 -8.62 -9.39
CA LEU A 102 9.95 -8.93 -9.79
C LEU A 102 10.01 -10.25 -10.58
N GLY A 103 9.25 -11.26 -10.16
CA GLY A 103 9.12 -12.51 -10.92
C GLY A 103 8.54 -12.31 -12.31
N ALA A 104 7.50 -11.50 -12.42
CA ALA A 104 6.92 -11.12 -13.71
C ALA A 104 7.95 -10.39 -14.59
N ALA A 105 8.74 -9.46 -14.01
CA ALA A 105 9.81 -8.77 -14.74
C ALA A 105 10.84 -9.74 -15.31
N LEU A 106 11.29 -10.72 -14.51
CA LEU A 106 12.23 -11.74 -14.97
C LEU A 106 11.69 -12.59 -16.13
N LEU A 107 10.42 -13.01 -16.03
CA LEU A 107 9.77 -13.80 -17.09
C LEU A 107 9.55 -12.99 -18.35
N LEU A 108 9.13 -11.73 -18.22
CA LEU A 108 8.94 -10.82 -19.36
C LEU A 108 10.28 -10.51 -20.05
N LYS A 109 11.35 -10.30 -19.27
CA LYS A 109 12.69 -10.05 -19.83
C LYS A 109 13.19 -11.23 -20.65
N GLN A 110 12.93 -12.46 -20.24
CA GLN A 110 13.26 -13.66 -21.02
C GLN A 110 12.54 -13.71 -22.40
N GLN A 111 11.40 -13.04 -22.51
CA GLN A 111 10.58 -12.99 -23.73
C GLN A 111 10.61 -11.63 -24.41
N GLU A 112 11.49 -10.73 -24.00
CA GLU A 112 11.49 -9.32 -24.41
C GLU A 112 11.42 -9.11 -25.92
N THR A 113 12.16 -9.93 -26.70
CA THR A 113 12.20 -9.83 -28.17
C THR A 113 10.92 -10.24 -28.87
N THR A 114 10.02 -10.94 -28.17
CA THR A 114 8.74 -11.44 -28.70
C THR A 114 7.54 -10.67 -28.18
N LEU A 115 7.73 -9.73 -27.26
CA LEU A 115 6.65 -8.90 -26.75
C LEU A 115 6.09 -8.01 -27.86
N PRO A 116 4.75 -7.91 -27.98
CA PRO A 116 4.11 -7.07 -29.00
C PRO A 116 4.19 -5.57 -28.71
N GLY A 117 4.59 -5.19 -27.49
CA GLY A 117 4.69 -3.84 -27.01
C GLY A 117 5.55 -3.76 -25.77
N ARG A 118 5.44 -2.68 -25.02
CA ARG A 118 6.18 -2.45 -23.79
C ARG A 118 5.35 -2.79 -22.56
N VAL A 119 6.01 -3.36 -21.55
CA VAL A 119 5.42 -3.57 -20.24
C VAL A 119 6.16 -2.66 -19.24
N ARG A 120 5.46 -1.68 -18.72
CA ARG A 120 5.94 -0.76 -17.70
C ARG A 120 5.61 -1.30 -16.32
N ILE A 121 6.59 -1.37 -15.45
CA ILE A 121 6.44 -1.95 -14.10
C ILE A 121 6.64 -0.84 -13.07
N LEU A 122 5.60 -0.57 -12.29
CA LEU A 122 5.58 0.46 -11.27
C LEU A 122 5.75 -0.18 -9.90
N PHE A 123 6.87 0.12 -9.24
CA PHE A 123 7.07 -0.18 -7.82
C PHE A 123 6.67 1.07 -7.03
N GLN A 124 5.41 1.09 -6.60
CA GLN A 124 4.76 2.26 -6.02
C GLN A 124 5.09 2.40 -4.54
N PRO A 125 5.66 3.52 -4.09
CA PRO A 125 5.81 3.82 -2.67
C PRO A 125 4.49 4.30 -2.05
N ALA A 126 4.43 4.36 -0.73
CA ALA A 126 3.43 5.10 0.05
C ALA A 126 1.98 4.81 -0.34
N GLU A 127 1.62 3.55 -0.49
CA GLU A 127 0.22 3.13 -0.71
C GLU A 127 -0.60 3.43 0.55
N GLU A 128 -0.10 3.03 1.72
CA GLU A 128 -0.77 3.12 3.02
C GLU A 128 -0.94 4.56 3.54
N SER A 129 -0.20 5.52 2.98
CA SER A 129 -0.29 6.95 3.32
C SER A 129 -0.96 7.81 2.26
N PHE A 130 -1.59 7.20 1.24
CA PHE A 130 -2.37 7.85 0.16
C PHE A 130 -1.60 8.86 -0.71
N GLY A 131 -0.28 8.72 -0.86
CA GLY A 131 0.54 9.68 -1.60
C GLY A 131 1.23 9.13 -2.84
N GLY A 132 1.66 7.88 -2.82
CA GLY A 132 2.58 7.32 -3.79
C GLY A 132 2.04 7.21 -5.21
N ALA A 133 0.81 6.75 -5.41
CA ALA A 133 0.20 6.69 -6.73
C ALA A 133 0.13 8.08 -7.39
N LYS A 134 -0.25 9.12 -6.64
CA LYS A 134 -0.28 10.50 -7.15
C LYS A 134 1.11 11.01 -7.53
N THR A 135 2.15 10.59 -6.80
CA THR A 135 3.55 10.93 -7.11
C THR A 135 3.97 10.33 -8.45
N LEU A 136 3.71 9.04 -8.68
CA LEU A 136 3.99 8.38 -9.95
C LEU A 136 3.21 9.01 -11.12
N ILE A 137 1.93 9.32 -10.94
CA ILE A 137 1.10 9.97 -11.96
C ILE A 137 1.68 11.35 -12.32
N ARG A 138 2.04 12.16 -11.34
CA ARG A 138 2.64 13.50 -11.55
C ARG A 138 4.00 13.42 -12.23
N ALA A 139 4.78 12.39 -11.93
CA ALA A 139 6.05 12.14 -12.61
C ALA A 139 5.87 11.68 -14.08
N GLY A 140 4.64 11.38 -14.52
CA GLY A 140 4.36 10.94 -15.88
C GLY A 140 4.46 9.42 -16.09
N ALA A 141 4.52 8.63 -15.01
CA ALA A 141 4.69 7.18 -15.11
C ALA A 141 3.58 6.47 -15.89
N LEU A 142 2.39 7.08 -16.00
CA LEU A 142 1.27 6.53 -16.76
C LEU A 142 1.08 7.16 -18.15
N GLN A 143 2.03 7.98 -18.64
CA GLN A 143 1.92 8.52 -19.99
C GLN A 143 1.95 7.39 -21.02
N ASN A 144 1.00 7.44 -21.96
CA ASN A 144 0.79 6.46 -23.03
C ASN A 144 0.51 5.02 -22.56
N VAL A 145 0.12 4.84 -21.29
CA VAL A 145 -0.30 3.53 -20.77
C VAL A 145 -1.75 3.29 -21.13
N ALA A 146 -2.02 2.24 -21.91
CA ALA A 146 -3.38 1.87 -22.33
C ALA A 146 -4.18 1.17 -21.23
N ALA A 147 -3.51 0.39 -20.38
CA ALA A 147 -4.12 -0.33 -19.27
C ALA A 147 -3.10 -0.56 -18.15
N ILE A 148 -3.58 -0.60 -16.89
CA ILE A 148 -2.75 -0.93 -15.75
C ILE A 148 -3.38 -2.08 -14.97
N PHE A 149 -2.55 -3.04 -14.55
CA PHE A 149 -2.94 -4.19 -13.75
C PHE A 149 -2.19 -4.19 -12.43
N GLY A 150 -2.89 -4.51 -11.38
CA GLY A 150 -2.34 -4.74 -10.06
C GLY A 150 -2.90 -6.04 -9.48
N MET A 151 -2.26 -6.51 -8.43
CA MET A 151 -2.75 -7.64 -7.63
C MET A 151 -2.69 -7.30 -6.16
N HIS A 152 -3.49 -7.96 -5.37
CA HIS A 152 -3.41 -7.96 -3.93
C HIS A 152 -3.51 -9.40 -3.42
N ASN A 153 -2.69 -9.76 -2.43
CA ASN A 153 -2.85 -11.03 -1.73
C ASN A 153 -4.13 -10.99 -0.90
N GLU A 154 -4.89 -12.09 -0.96
CA GLU A 154 -6.19 -12.21 -0.28
C GLU A 154 -6.16 -13.45 0.63
N PRO A 155 -6.00 -13.26 1.96
CA PRO A 155 -5.93 -14.36 2.91
C PRO A 155 -7.19 -15.23 2.96
N GLY A 156 -8.31 -14.72 2.48
CA GLY A 156 -9.58 -15.45 2.38
C GLY A 156 -9.65 -16.48 1.25
N LEU A 157 -8.69 -16.45 0.31
CA LEU A 157 -8.63 -17.39 -0.81
C LEU A 157 -7.61 -18.50 -0.55
N PRO A 158 -7.93 -19.76 -0.91
CA PRO A 158 -6.95 -20.84 -0.91
C PRO A 158 -5.74 -20.55 -1.80
N VAL A 159 -4.58 -21.09 -1.42
CA VAL A 159 -3.35 -20.97 -2.22
C VAL A 159 -3.55 -21.54 -3.62
N GLY A 160 -3.23 -20.76 -4.64
CA GLY A 160 -3.38 -21.13 -6.05
C GLY A 160 -4.70 -20.66 -6.68
N GLU A 161 -5.57 -20.03 -5.91
CA GLU A 161 -6.79 -19.42 -6.43
C GLU A 161 -6.61 -17.93 -6.68
N PHE A 162 -7.32 -17.42 -7.71
CA PHE A 162 -7.38 -16.01 -8.07
C PHE A 162 -8.84 -15.59 -8.19
N ALA A 163 -9.13 -14.37 -7.74
CA ALA A 163 -10.44 -13.76 -7.91
C ALA A 163 -10.33 -12.47 -8.71
N THR A 164 -11.27 -12.28 -9.64
CA THR A 164 -11.45 -11.03 -10.37
C THR A 164 -12.91 -10.88 -10.77
N ARG A 165 -13.33 -9.66 -11.07
CA ARG A 165 -14.67 -9.37 -11.60
C ARG A 165 -14.65 -8.14 -12.49
N GLY A 166 -15.65 -8.01 -13.34
CA GLY A 166 -15.91 -6.78 -14.09
C GLY A 166 -16.49 -5.68 -13.17
N GLY A 167 -16.20 -4.41 -13.49
CA GLY A 167 -16.67 -3.26 -12.73
C GLY A 167 -15.82 -2.94 -11.51
N ALA A 168 -16.40 -2.27 -10.51
CA ALA A 168 -15.71 -1.90 -9.28
C ALA A 168 -15.28 -3.14 -8.49
N PHE A 169 -13.99 -3.22 -8.16
CA PHE A 169 -13.39 -4.32 -7.41
C PHE A 169 -13.15 -3.96 -5.95
N TYR A 170 -12.57 -2.78 -5.69
CA TYR A 170 -12.38 -2.22 -4.36
C TYR A 170 -13.21 -0.95 -4.17
N ALA A 171 -13.57 -0.66 -2.91
CA ALA A 171 -14.21 0.59 -2.55
C ALA A 171 -13.23 1.76 -2.62
N ASN A 172 -13.75 2.98 -2.79
CA ASN A 172 -12.98 4.19 -2.55
C ASN A 172 -12.69 4.34 -1.05
N VAL A 173 -11.57 4.96 -0.70
CA VAL A 173 -11.17 5.23 0.68
C VAL A 173 -10.99 6.72 0.88
N ASP A 174 -11.75 7.28 1.80
CA ASP A 174 -11.61 8.67 2.25
C ASP A 174 -11.23 8.70 3.73
N ARG A 175 -10.30 9.60 4.07
CA ARG A 175 -9.86 9.80 5.45
C ARG A 175 -10.15 11.22 5.90
N PHE A 176 -10.76 11.35 7.07
CA PHE A 176 -10.97 12.64 7.70
C PHE A 176 -10.51 12.62 9.17
N VAL A 177 -10.14 13.79 9.68
CA VAL A 177 -9.70 13.98 11.06
C VAL A 177 -10.63 14.95 11.75
N LEU A 178 -11.24 14.51 12.83
CA LEU A 178 -12.10 15.34 13.70
C LEU A 178 -11.30 15.77 14.93
N ARG A 179 -11.23 17.06 15.18
CA ARG A 179 -10.58 17.62 16.36
C ARG A 179 -11.63 18.25 17.27
N ILE A 180 -11.73 17.72 18.49
CA ILE A 180 -12.65 18.21 19.51
C ILE A 180 -11.84 18.95 20.57
N ASN A 181 -12.10 20.25 20.73
CA ASN A 181 -11.46 21.09 21.74
C ASN A 181 -12.34 21.18 22.98
N GLY A 182 -11.89 20.56 24.07
CA GLY A 182 -12.54 20.60 25.37
C GLY A 182 -12.04 21.76 26.25
N LYS A 183 -12.64 21.88 27.43
CA LYS A 183 -12.19 22.75 28.52
C LYS A 183 -12.18 21.95 29.81
N GLY A 184 -11.03 21.88 30.50
CA GLY A 184 -10.91 21.22 31.78
C GLY A 184 -11.74 21.95 32.88
N ALA A 185 -12.30 21.16 33.80
CA ALA A 185 -12.96 21.66 34.99
C ALA A 185 -12.76 20.68 36.16
N HIS A 186 -13.01 21.16 37.37
CA HIS A 186 -13.05 20.29 38.54
C HIS A 186 -14.14 19.22 38.39
N ALA A 187 -13.86 17.98 38.76
CA ALA A 187 -14.80 16.86 38.57
C ALA A 187 -16.18 17.09 39.19
N ALA A 188 -16.23 17.79 40.33
CA ALA A 188 -17.51 18.18 40.98
C ALA A 188 -18.18 19.41 40.36
N ARG A 189 -17.57 20.04 39.34
CA ARG A 189 -18.11 21.24 38.64
C ARG A 189 -18.08 21.09 37.14
N PRO A 190 -18.68 20.04 36.56
CA PRO A 190 -18.63 19.76 35.12
C PRO A 190 -19.22 20.89 34.26
N HIS A 191 -20.12 21.68 34.81
CA HIS A 191 -20.75 22.82 34.14
C HIS A 191 -19.78 23.98 33.84
N GLU A 192 -18.62 24.02 34.46
CA GLU A 192 -17.56 25.02 34.20
C GLU A 192 -16.64 24.62 33.05
N GLY A 193 -16.73 23.36 32.56
CA GLY A 193 -15.90 22.77 31.52
C GLY A 193 -16.64 22.43 30.23
N LYS A 194 -15.91 21.76 29.35
CA LYS A 194 -16.43 21.09 28.14
C LYS A 194 -15.78 19.72 28.05
N ASP A 195 -16.54 18.67 28.26
CA ASP A 195 -16.04 17.30 28.22
C ASP A 195 -15.84 16.83 26.77
N ALA A 196 -14.60 16.86 26.31
CA ALA A 196 -14.24 16.41 24.98
C ALA A 196 -14.36 14.89 24.80
N ILE A 197 -14.24 14.12 25.89
CA ILE A 197 -14.35 12.66 25.84
C ILE A 197 -15.81 12.26 25.63
N LEU A 198 -16.72 12.89 26.39
CA LEU A 198 -18.16 12.67 26.22
C LEU A 198 -18.61 13.04 24.80
N LEU A 199 -18.19 14.21 24.30
CA LEU A 199 -18.53 14.67 22.94
C LEU A 199 -17.96 13.71 21.89
N ALA A 200 -16.72 13.24 22.04
CA ALA A 200 -16.11 12.26 21.13
C ALA A 200 -16.90 10.93 21.12
N SER A 201 -17.31 10.45 22.28
CA SER A 201 -18.06 9.20 22.41
C SER A 201 -19.42 9.28 21.72
N GLN A 202 -20.13 10.39 21.90
CA GLN A 202 -21.40 10.64 21.20
C GLN A 202 -21.19 10.74 19.68
N LEU A 203 -20.15 11.43 19.24
CA LEU A 203 -19.85 11.58 17.83
C LEU A 203 -19.54 10.22 17.17
N VAL A 204 -18.77 9.36 17.81
CA VAL A 204 -18.51 7.99 17.31
C VAL A 204 -19.83 7.24 17.11
N THR A 205 -20.74 7.33 18.04
CA THR A 205 -22.06 6.67 17.95
C THR A 205 -22.91 7.26 16.82
N VAL A 206 -22.97 8.58 16.70
CA VAL A 206 -23.75 9.26 15.64
C VAL A 206 -23.17 8.95 14.25
N LEU A 207 -21.86 8.92 14.10
CA LEU A 207 -21.22 8.61 12.83
C LEU A 207 -21.63 7.23 12.29
N GLN A 208 -21.90 6.24 13.15
CA GLN A 208 -22.37 4.92 12.69
C GLN A 208 -23.77 5.01 12.04
N SER A 209 -24.57 6.03 12.36
CA SER A 209 -25.89 6.21 11.73
C SER A 209 -25.79 6.61 10.26
N VAL A 210 -24.70 7.26 9.84
CA VAL A 210 -24.47 7.62 8.43
C VAL A 210 -24.48 6.38 7.55
N ALA A 211 -23.70 5.36 7.91
CA ALA A 211 -23.65 4.11 7.14
C ALA A 211 -24.99 3.35 7.18
N SER A 212 -25.73 3.43 8.29
CA SER A 212 -26.94 2.62 8.49
C SER A 212 -28.24 3.32 8.10
N ARG A 213 -28.25 4.65 7.91
CA ARG A 213 -29.48 5.45 7.68
C ARG A 213 -29.42 6.37 6.48
N ASP A 214 -28.23 6.88 6.12
CA ASP A 214 -28.09 7.92 5.09
C ASP A 214 -27.60 7.34 3.74
N VAL A 215 -27.15 6.09 3.74
CA VAL A 215 -26.67 5.40 2.52
C VAL A 215 -27.72 4.41 2.04
N ASN A 216 -27.87 4.32 0.72
CA ASN A 216 -28.74 3.33 0.09
C ASN A 216 -28.34 1.92 0.54
N THR A 217 -29.34 1.11 0.92
CA THR A 217 -29.12 -0.26 1.44
C THR A 217 -28.48 -1.22 0.44
N LEU A 218 -28.45 -0.88 -0.85
CA LEU A 218 -27.79 -1.64 -1.91
C LEU A 218 -26.34 -1.21 -2.14
N ASP A 219 -25.91 -0.09 -1.55
CA ASP A 219 -24.55 0.42 -1.63
C ASP A 219 -23.74 -0.07 -0.43
N SER A 220 -22.49 -0.48 -0.69
CA SER A 220 -21.57 -0.93 0.37
C SER A 220 -20.79 0.25 0.90
N VAL A 221 -20.97 0.58 2.18
CA VAL A 221 -20.24 1.62 2.89
C VAL A 221 -19.74 1.08 4.22
N VAL A 222 -18.48 1.39 4.54
CA VAL A 222 -17.88 1.12 5.85
C VAL A 222 -17.40 2.44 6.43
N LEU A 223 -17.78 2.73 7.66
CA LEU A 223 -17.29 3.87 8.43
C LEU A 223 -16.60 3.36 9.69
N SER A 224 -15.28 3.54 9.75
CA SER A 224 -14.45 3.10 10.86
C SER A 224 -13.82 4.29 11.57
N VAL A 225 -13.78 4.24 12.90
CA VAL A 225 -13.01 5.15 13.73
C VAL A 225 -11.84 4.35 14.30
N ASP A 226 -10.66 4.50 13.70
CA ASP A 226 -9.49 3.65 13.99
C ASP A 226 -8.61 4.18 15.10
N ARG A 227 -8.56 5.51 15.30
CA ARG A 227 -7.63 6.13 16.25
C ARG A 227 -8.27 7.21 17.09
N LYS A 228 -8.11 7.08 18.40
CA LYS A 228 -8.41 8.11 19.38
C LYS A 228 -7.12 8.51 20.11
N SER A 229 -6.77 9.79 20.10
CA SER A 229 -5.72 10.33 20.95
C SER A 229 -6.28 11.46 21.80
N THR A 230 -6.05 11.42 23.11
CA THR A 230 -6.33 12.53 24.03
C THR A 230 -5.00 13.20 24.37
N ARG A 231 -4.88 14.52 24.18
CA ARG A 231 -3.83 15.32 24.78
C ARG A 231 -4.40 16.03 25.99
N LEU A 232 -3.84 15.77 27.15
CA LEU A 232 -4.04 16.63 28.31
C LEU A 232 -3.20 17.89 28.06
N ASN A 233 -3.87 19.01 27.84
CA ASN A 233 -3.21 20.31 27.95
C ASN A 233 -3.08 20.61 29.44
N SER A 234 -1.86 20.49 29.94
CA SER A 234 -1.46 21.01 31.26
C SER A 234 -1.43 22.52 31.23
#